data_15bb64b558499701afc9f5e1a8fc56a3
#
_entry.id   15bb64b558499701afc9f5e1a8fc56a3
#
_cell.length_a   1.000
_cell.length_b   1.000
_cell.length_c   1.000
_cell.angle_alpha   90.00
_cell.angle_beta   90.00
_cell.angle_gamma   90.00
#
_symmetry.space_group_name_H-M   'P 1'
#
loop_
_entity.id
_entity.type
_entity.pdbx_description
1 polymer ?
#
loop_
_entity_poly.entity_id
_entity_poly.type
_entity_poly.pdbx_seq_one_letter_code
_entity_poly.pdbx_strand_id
1 'polypeptide(L)'
;MRRNDPFAPPDATLSRPAGHVPQAARPKMAGLFAPLGPTGVPLGGIGTGTVTRASDGRFSRWTLKAGGVRVFDMPANGFLLRVARPGRPPAARALQPAPAGREMAAFGWEPEAPEWHGLFPLAWHRHAALERVSAECLSFSPVIPGDLETASLPVALFRWRLTNAGDAPAEVSVMLTFANLTGWFHDLGEGRPPRCAAGLWNEAADFPGAAAVIMGRRTAGPPDEGDGQ
;
A
#
# COMPACT_ATOMS: atom_id res chain seq x y z
N MET A 1 -5.96 25.34 23.49
CA MET A 1 -6.30 23.96 23.13
C MET A 1 -5.73 23.69 21.73
N ARG A 2 -4.59 23.00 21.59
CA ARG A 2 -4.08 22.60 20.27
C ARG A 2 -5.11 21.63 19.69
N ARG A 3 -5.71 21.95 18.54
CA ARG A 3 -6.52 20.99 17.79
C ARG A 3 -5.62 19.77 17.56
N ASN A 4 -6.09 18.58 17.91
CA ASN A 4 -5.35 17.34 17.62
C ASN A 4 -5.08 17.29 16.11
N ASP A 5 -3.85 17.53 15.72
CA ASP A 5 -3.42 17.34 14.33
C ASP A 5 -3.36 15.83 14.05
N PRO A 6 -4.21 15.27 13.18
CA PRO A 6 -4.21 13.83 12.90
C PRO A 6 -2.90 13.36 12.26
N PHE A 7 -2.06 14.27 11.76
CA PHE A 7 -0.74 13.94 11.20
C PHE A 7 0.40 14.04 12.23
N ALA A 8 0.11 14.41 13.47
CA ALA A 8 1.07 14.38 14.56
C ALA A 8 0.97 13.03 15.30
N PRO A 9 1.95 12.10 15.12
CA PRO A 9 1.92 10.83 15.83
C PRO A 9 2.10 11.08 17.34
N PRO A 10 1.40 10.33 18.20
CA PRO A 10 1.63 10.37 19.65
C PRO A 10 3.05 9.91 20.03
N ASP A 11 3.57 10.36 21.15
CA ASP A 11 4.92 10.00 21.65
C ASP A 11 5.09 8.49 21.88
N ALA A 12 4.00 7.77 22.17
CA ALA A 12 3.99 6.33 22.37
C ALA A 12 4.08 5.48 21.09
N THR A 13 4.23 6.09 19.92
CA THR A 13 4.35 5.35 18.66
C THR A 13 5.67 4.62 18.53
N LEU A 14 5.65 3.44 17.91
CA LEU A 14 6.87 2.81 17.40
C LEU A 14 7.33 3.60 16.16
N SER A 15 8.60 4.03 16.14
CA SER A 15 9.13 4.87 15.06
C SER A 15 10.28 4.22 14.30
N ARG A 16 10.46 4.65 13.04
CA ARG A 16 11.62 4.34 12.20
C ARG A 16 12.03 5.61 11.46
N PRO A 17 13.32 5.98 11.47
CA PRO A 17 13.80 7.15 10.76
C PRO A 17 13.70 6.99 9.24
N ALA A 18 13.75 8.11 8.53
CA ALA A 18 13.83 8.12 7.08
C ALA A 18 15.06 7.34 6.59
N GLY A 19 14.94 6.66 5.47
CA GLY A 19 16.00 5.81 4.92
C GLY A 19 16.20 4.48 5.61
N HIS A 20 15.44 4.17 6.69
CA HIS A 20 15.51 2.87 7.33
C HIS A 20 14.89 1.80 6.42
N VAL A 21 15.73 0.95 5.86
CA VAL A 21 15.31 -0.27 5.17
C VAL A 21 15.43 -1.43 6.14
N PRO A 22 14.34 -2.07 6.55
CA PRO A 22 14.39 -3.21 7.45
C PRO A 22 15.26 -4.31 6.85
N GLN A 23 16.29 -4.72 7.57
CA GLN A 23 17.04 -5.91 7.18
C GLN A 23 16.11 -7.12 7.31
N ALA A 24 16.09 -7.96 6.28
CA ALA A 24 15.46 -9.27 6.39
C ALA A 24 16.05 -9.97 7.62
N ALA A 25 15.22 -10.30 8.60
CA ALA A 25 15.66 -11.05 9.75
C ALA A 25 16.33 -12.33 9.24
N ARG A 26 17.61 -12.51 9.51
CA ARG A 26 18.30 -13.76 9.16
C ARG A 26 17.59 -14.88 9.92
N PRO A 27 17.09 -15.91 9.23
CA PRO A 27 16.41 -17.01 9.90
C PRO A 27 17.43 -17.75 10.78
N LYS A 28 17.41 -17.51 12.07
CA LYS A 28 18.18 -18.32 13.04
C LYS A 28 17.54 -19.68 13.30
N MET A 29 16.30 -19.88 12.84
CA MET A 29 15.59 -21.15 12.92
C MET A 29 14.91 -21.41 11.56
N ALA A 30 15.51 -22.24 10.76
CA ALA A 30 14.88 -22.77 9.56
C ALA A 30 13.67 -23.60 10.00
N GLY A 31 12.48 -23.21 9.60
CA GLY A 31 11.29 -24.05 9.56
C GLY A 31 10.03 -23.60 10.28
N LEU A 32 10.08 -22.76 11.34
CA LEU A 32 8.86 -22.45 12.09
C LEU A 32 8.41 -20.99 12.03
N PHE A 33 9.31 -20.08 11.75
CA PHE A 33 9.00 -18.65 11.59
C PHE A 33 9.72 -18.14 10.36
N ALA A 34 9.02 -18.10 9.23
CA ALA A 34 9.48 -17.31 8.09
C ALA A 34 9.79 -15.89 8.58
N PRO A 35 10.86 -15.22 8.11
CA PRO A 35 11.16 -13.85 8.51
C PRO A 35 9.89 -13.02 8.28
N LEU A 36 9.40 -12.45 9.37
CA LEU A 36 8.21 -11.60 9.37
C LEU A 36 8.55 -10.32 8.62
N GLY A 37 8.70 -10.26 7.38
CA GLY A 37 8.92 -9.08 6.53
C GLY A 37 9.03 -7.70 7.23
N PRO A 38 9.10 -6.60 6.52
CA PRO A 38 9.19 -5.27 7.13
C PRO A 38 8.03 -5.03 8.10
N THR A 39 8.34 -4.44 9.25
CA THR A 39 7.34 -4.07 10.26
C THR A 39 6.38 -3.03 9.69
N GLY A 40 5.11 -3.15 9.96
CA GLY A 40 4.08 -2.20 9.54
C GLY A 40 2.80 -2.40 10.33
N VAL A 41 1.81 -1.53 10.10
CA VAL A 41 0.48 -1.67 10.67
C VAL A 41 -0.42 -2.37 9.64
N PRO A 42 -1.11 -3.46 10.03
CA PRO A 42 -2.06 -4.11 9.14
C PRO A 42 -3.26 -3.20 8.86
N LEU A 43 -3.67 -3.15 7.61
CA LEU A 43 -4.81 -2.39 7.11
C LEU A 43 -5.86 -3.36 6.57
N GLY A 44 -7.11 -3.20 6.99
CA GLY A 44 -8.23 -4.09 6.67
C GLY A 44 -9.12 -4.33 7.88
N GLY A 45 -10.23 -5.04 7.69
CA GLY A 45 -11.21 -5.29 8.75
C GLY A 45 -10.85 -6.47 9.65
N ILE A 46 -11.37 -6.48 10.85
CA ILE A 46 -11.25 -7.59 11.79
C ILE A 46 -11.95 -8.82 11.17
N GLY A 47 -11.18 -9.89 10.95
CA GLY A 47 -11.70 -11.14 10.38
C GLY A 47 -11.91 -11.14 8.86
N THR A 48 -11.71 -10.04 8.16
CA THR A 48 -12.01 -9.90 6.71
C THR A 48 -10.78 -9.78 5.81
N GLY A 49 -9.61 -9.93 6.39
CA GLY A 49 -8.33 -9.86 5.68
C GLY A 49 -7.63 -8.52 5.82
N THR A 50 -6.30 -8.55 5.68
CA THR A 50 -5.46 -7.36 5.81
C THR A 50 -4.34 -7.32 4.79
N VAL A 51 -3.91 -6.11 4.47
CA VAL A 51 -2.65 -5.83 3.82
C VAL A 51 -1.81 -4.94 4.72
N THR A 52 -0.52 -5.22 4.85
CA THR A 52 0.37 -4.37 5.63
C THR A 52 1.14 -3.44 4.72
N ARG A 53 0.97 -2.14 4.92
CA ARG A 53 1.92 -1.16 4.42
C ARG A 53 3.08 -1.09 5.40
N ALA A 54 4.25 -1.50 4.96
CA ALA A 54 5.45 -1.59 5.78
C ALA A 54 5.98 -0.22 6.18
N SER A 55 6.87 -0.19 7.16
CA SER A 55 7.53 1.03 7.63
C SER A 55 8.33 1.76 6.56
N ASP A 56 8.75 1.06 5.52
CA ASP A 56 9.44 1.61 4.35
C ASP A 56 8.49 2.03 3.21
N GLY A 57 7.19 1.89 3.39
CA GLY A 57 6.17 2.30 2.41
C GLY A 57 5.69 1.20 1.47
N ARG A 58 6.36 0.03 1.41
CA ARG A 58 5.98 -1.08 0.54
C ARG A 58 4.75 -1.84 1.06
N PHE A 59 3.99 -2.46 0.17
CA PHE A 59 2.95 -3.41 0.52
C PHE A 59 3.54 -4.82 0.51
N SER A 60 3.76 -5.41 1.69
CA SER A 60 4.62 -6.59 1.81
C SER A 60 4.02 -7.78 2.56
N ARG A 61 2.98 -7.59 3.34
CA ARG A 61 2.35 -8.67 4.10
C ARG A 61 0.86 -8.73 3.79
N TRP A 62 0.40 -9.92 3.43
CA TRP A 62 -0.93 -10.16 2.90
C TRP A 62 -1.61 -11.26 3.71
N THR A 63 -2.76 -10.95 4.27
CA THR A 63 -3.60 -11.89 5.02
C THR A 63 -5.02 -11.83 4.43
N LEU A 64 -5.15 -12.16 3.14
CA LEU A 64 -6.41 -12.06 2.41
C LEU A 64 -7.25 -13.35 2.49
N LYS A 65 -6.68 -14.44 3.03
CA LYS A 65 -7.37 -15.70 3.28
C LYS A 65 -7.22 -16.06 4.75
N ALA A 66 -8.31 -16.49 5.38
CA ALA A 66 -8.30 -16.94 6.78
C ALA A 66 -7.21 -17.98 7.02
N GLY A 67 -6.38 -17.78 8.07
CA GLY A 67 -5.26 -18.65 8.41
C GLY A 67 -4.04 -18.58 7.48
N GLY A 68 -4.11 -17.80 6.39
CA GLY A 68 -3.02 -17.68 5.42
C GLY A 68 -2.32 -16.33 5.48
N VAL A 69 -1.03 -16.32 5.83
CA VAL A 69 -0.16 -15.15 5.72
C VAL A 69 0.79 -15.35 4.56
N ARG A 70 0.93 -14.35 3.71
CA ARG A 70 1.94 -14.30 2.65
C ARG A 70 2.81 -13.07 2.85
N VAL A 71 4.12 -13.26 2.74
CA VAL A 71 5.10 -12.17 2.82
C VAL A 71 5.86 -12.12 1.51
N PHE A 72 5.60 -11.10 0.73
CA PHE A 72 6.31 -10.81 -0.51
C PHE A 72 6.10 -9.34 -0.86
N ASP A 73 7.06 -8.77 -1.54
CA ASP A 73 6.94 -7.45 -2.12
C ASP A 73 6.20 -7.56 -3.46
N MET A 74 5.20 -6.71 -3.62
CA MET A 74 4.52 -6.51 -4.90
C MET A 74 5.07 -5.22 -5.54
N PRO A 75 6.03 -5.31 -6.46
CA PRO A 75 6.69 -4.12 -7.02
C PRO A 75 5.72 -3.14 -7.69
N ALA A 76 4.63 -3.67 -8.24
CA ALA A 76 3.59 -2.87 -8.87
C ALA A 76 2.69 -2.10 -7.88
N ASN A 77 2.80 -2.37 -6.57
CA ASN A 77 1.97 -1.72 -5.56
C ASN A 77 2.75 -0.64 -4.86
N GLY A 78 2.28 0.59 -4.91
CA GLY A 78 2.94 1.68 -4.24
C GLY A 78 2.35 3.03 -4.54
N PHE A 79 2.81 4.01 -3.79
CA PHE A 79 2.47 5.40 -4.01
C PHE A 79 3.59 6.13 -4.73
N LEU A 80 3.21 7.08 -5.57
CA LEU A 80 4.09 7.96 -6.31
C LEU A 80 3.66 9.40 -6.11
N LEU A 81 4.64 10.28 -6.00
CA LEU A 81 4.45 11.72 -5.90
C LEU A 81 4.99 12.37 -7.16
N ARG A 82 4.17 13.20 -7.82
CA ARG A 82 4.59 14.08 -8.93
C ARG A 82 4.40 15.51 -8.51
N VAL A 83 5.40 16.33 -8.78
CA VAL A 83 5.34 17.78 -8.57
C VAL A 83 5.71 18.47 -9.88
N ALA A 84 4.83 19.32 -10.37
CA ALA A 84 5.08 20.15 -11.55
C ALA A 84 5.06 21.63 -11.16
N ARG A 85 6.01 22.38 -11.72
CA ARG A 85 6.11 23.84 -11.54
C ARG A 85 6.19 24.52 -12.88
N PRO A 86 5.66 25.75 -13.01
CA PRO A 86 5.77 26.50 -14.25
C PRO A 86 7.23 26.65 -14.72
N GLY A 87 7.47 26.40 -15.99
CA GLY A 87 8.78 26.57 -16.61
C GLY A 87 9.85 25.53 -16.26
N ARG A 88 9.48 24.43 -15.60
CA ARG A 88 10.39 23.31 -15.27
C ARG A 88 9.79 21.97 -15.65
N PRO A 89 10.61 20.98 -16.01
CA PRO A 89 10.14 19.61 -16.13
C PRO A 89 9.54 19.13 -14.80
N PRO A 90 8.46 18.34 -14.80
CA PRO A 90 7.92 17.77 -13.57
C PRO A 90 8.91 16.77 -12.95
N ALA A 91 9.02 16.81 -11.62
CA ALA A 91 9.73 15.83 -10.84
C ALA A 91 8.76 14.74 -10.36
N ALA A 92 9.24 13.49 -10.27
CA ALA A 92 8.47 12.40 -9.74
C ALA A 92 9.33 11.49 -8.86
N ARG A 93 8.71 10.89 -7.84
CA ARG A 93 9.38 10.02 -6.88
C ARG A 93 8.46 8.86 -6.46
N ALA A 94 9.03 7.65 -6.35
CA ALA A 94 8.36 6.53 -5.70
C ALA A 94 8.46 6.71 -4.17
N LEU A 95 7.33 6.65 -3.48
CA LEU A 95 7.25 6.83 -2.03
C LEU A 95 7.50 5.51 -1.27
N GLN A 96 8.51 4.78 -1.73
CA GLN A 96 8.97 3.50 -1.20
C GLN A 96 10.37 3.22 -1.73
N PRO A 97 11.19 2.36 -1.08
CA PRO A 97 12.47 1.92 -1.62
C PRO A 97 12.31 1.29 -3.00
N ALA A 98 13.39 1.26 -3.77
CA ALA A 98 13.37 0.59 -5.05
C ALA A 98 12.82 -0.83 -4.88
N PRO A 99 11.83 -1.22 -5.66
CA PRO A 99 11.41 -2.61 -5.69
C PRO A 99 12.61 -3.47 -6.13
N ALA A 100 12.64 -4.71 -5.69
CA ALA A 100 13.65 -5.68 -6.11
C ALA A 100 13.63 -5.96 -7.63
N GLY A 101 12.79 -5.27 -8.40
CA GLY A 101 12.61 -5.39 -9.84
C GLY A 101 12.98 -4.11 -10.60
N ARG A 102 13.44 -4.28 -11.82
CA ARG A 102 13.92 -3.22 -12.73
C ARG A 102 12.79 -2.31 -13.25
N GLU A 103 11.54 -2.68 -13.02
CA GLU A 103 10.39 -2.10 -13.73
C GLU A 103 10.14 -0.63 -13.35
N MET A 104 10.28 -0.26 -12.09
CA MET A 104 10.08 1.13 -11.66
C MET A 104 11.28 2.02 -11.96
N ALA A 105 12.50 1.46 -11.98
CA ALA A 105 13.70 2.19 -12.37
C ALA A 105 13.66 2.62 -13.86
N ALA A 106 12.95 1.87 -14.71
CA ALA A 106 12.78 2.21 -16.11
C ALA A 106 11.99 3.51 -16.33
N PHE A 107 11.20 3.94 -15.34
CA PHE A 107 10.48 5.22 -15.39
C PHE A 107 11.31 6.40 -14.83
N GLY A 108 12.55 6.17 -14.43
CA GLY A 108 13.43 7.22 -13.91
C GLY A 108 13.01 7.78 -12.54
N TRP A 109 12.20 7.06 -11.79
CA TRP A 109 11.72 7.50 -10.49
C TRP A 109 12.73 7.17 -9.39
N GLU A 110 13.09 8.20 -8.62
CA GLU A 110 13.94 8.02 -7.46
C GLU A 110 13.17 7.31 -6.34
N PRO A 111 13.72 6.24 -5.76
CA PRO A 111 13.11 5.58 -4.61
C PRO A 111 13.37 6.35 -3.32
N GLU A 112 12.47 6.22 -2.36
CA GLU A 112 12.59 6.83 -1.05
C GLU A 112 12.05 5.93 0.05
N ALA A 113 12.72 5.88 1.20
CA ALA A 113 12.19 5.29 2.41
C ALA A 113 11.75 6.40 3.38
N PRO A 114 10.47 6.45 3.78
CA PRO A 114 9.94 7.51 4.64
C PRO A 114 10.41 7.37 6.09
N GLU A 115 10.29 8.45 6.87
CA GLU A 115 10.15 8.35 8.32
C GLU A 115 8.79 7.72 8.65
N TRP A 116 8.77 6.77 9.58
CA TRP A 116 7.57 6.02 9.92
C TRP A 116 7.27 6.01 11.42
N HIS A 117 6.00 6.13 11.75
CA HIS A 117 5.47 5.93 13.08
C HIS A 117 4.25 5.00 13.00
N GLY A 118 4.13 4.07 13.94
CA GLY A 118 3.03 3.12 13.98
C GLY A 118 2.43 2.97 15.38
N LEU A 119 1.12 3.06 15.43
CA LEU A 119 0.30 2.74 16.60
C LEU A 119 -1.02 2.17 16.10
N PHE A 120 -1.17 0.84 16.15
CA PHE A 120 -2.38 0.19 15.63
C PHE A 120 -3.67 0.89 16.13
N PRO A 121 -4.63 1.20 15.26
CA PRO A 121 -4.72 0.86 13.84
C PRO A 121 -4.14 1.93 12.88
N LEU A 122 -3.29 2.82 13.35
CA LEU A 122 -2.80 4.02 12.66
C LEU A 122 -1.32 3.87 12.28
N ALA A 123 -0.94 4.34 11.09
CA ALA A 123 0.45 4.48 10.67
C ALA A 123 0.68 5.79 9.92
N TRP A 124 1.75 6.49 10.27
CA TRP A 124 2.19 7.73 9.65
C TRP A 124 3.46 7.50 8.84
N HIS A 125 3.45 7.94 7.60
CA HIS A 125 4.63 7.97 6.73
C HIS A 125 4.89 9.43 6.35
N ARG A 126 6.09 9.92 6.67
CA ARG A 126 6.54 11.26 6.31
C ARG A 126 7.62 11.15 5.27
N HIS A 127 7.39 11.75 4.14
CA HIS A 127 8.28 11.70 2.99
C HIS A 127 9.15 12.95 2.89
N ALA A 128 10.40 12.77 2.47
CA ALA A 128 11.28 13.89 2.18
C ALA A 128 10.68 14.79 1.10
N ALA A 129 10.93 16.10 1.21
CA ALA A 129 10.39 17.04 0.25
C ALA A 129 10.90 16.79 -1.18
N LEU A 130 9.97 16.82 -2.14
CA LEU A 130 10.25 16.83 -3.57
C LEU A 130 9.90 18.23 -4.08
N GLU A 131 10.85 18.92 -4.71
CA GLU A 131 10.64 20.28 -5.23
C GLU A 131 9.97 21.23 -4.19
N ARG A 132 10.40 21.15 -2.90
CA ARG A 132 9.84 21.91 -1.77
C ARG A 132 8.37 21.57 -1.43
N VAL A 133 7.86 20.43 -1.88
CA VAL A 133 6.57 19.87 -1.48
C VAL A 133 6.81 18.68 -0.56
N SER A 134 6.38 18.78 0.70
CA SER A 134 6.36 17.65 1.62
C SER A 134 5.06 16.85 1.49
N ALA A 135 5.16 15.53 1.66
CA ALA A 135 4.01 14.63 1.63
C ALA A 135 3.98 13.79 2.91
N GLU A 136 2.85 13.79 3.59
CA GLU A 136 2.60 12.97 4.77
C GLU A 136 1.36 12.12 4.53
N CYS A 137 1.45 10.84 4.85
CA CYS A 137 0.36 9.89 4.71
C CYS A 137 -0.01 9.31 6.07
N LEU A 138 -1.25 9.47 6.47
CA LEU A 138 -1.87 8.71 7.55
C LEU A 138 -2.64 7.53 6.95
N SER A 139 -2.19 6.31 7.24
CA SER A 139 -2.83 5.07 6.82
C SER A 139 -3.56 4.44 8.00
N PHE A 140 -4.79 3.99 7.81
CA PHE A 140 -5.57 3.38 8.89
C PHE A 140 -6.73 2.53 8.37
N SER A 141 -7.30 1.74 9.26
CA SER A 141 -8.59 1.07 9.08
C SER A 141 -9.54 1.48 10.21
N PRO A 142 -10.84 1.51 10.01
CA PRO A 142 -11.80 2.03 10.98
C PRO A 142 -12.05 1.02 12.12
N VAL A 143 -11.01 0.71 12.89
CA VAL A 143 -11.11 -0.17 14.06
C VAL A 143 -11.60 0.65 15.25
N ILE A 144 -12.90 0.55 15.54
CA ILE A 144 -13.56 1.28 16.62
C ILE A 144 -13.95 0.27 17.71
N PRO A 145 -13.42 0.43 18.94
CA PRO A 145 -13.80 -0.44 20.06
C PRO A 145 -15.32 -0.40 20.31
N GLY A 146 -15.94 -1.57 20.37
CA GLY A 146 -17.39 -1.71 20.60
C GLY A 146 -18.27 -1.61 19.34
N ASP A 147 -17.71 -1.22 18.18
CA ASP A 147 -18.39 -1.21 16.89
C ASP A 147 -17.77 -2.26 15.95
N LEU A 148 -18.27 -3.49 16.05
CA LEU A 148 -17.74 -4.59 15.27
C LEU A 148 -18.11 -4.48 13.77
N GLU A 149 -19.25 -3.89 13.46
CA GLU A 149 -19.71 -3.70 12.09
C GLU A 149 -18.71 -2.82 11.31
N THR A 150 -18.43 -1.64 11.83
CA THR A 150 -17.43 -0.73 11.24
C THR A 150 -16.02 -1.31 11.27
N ALA A 151 -15.63 -1.96 12.38
CA ALA A 151 -14.30 -2.55 12.52
C ALA A 151 -14.06 -3.75 11.60
N SER A 152 -15.10 -4.39 11.07
CA SER A 152 -15.00 -5.51 10.14
C SER A 152 -14.96 -5.07 8.67
N LEU A 153 -15.10 -3.80 8.35
CA LEU A 153 -15.01 -3.32 6.97
C LEU A 153 -13.63 -3.62 6.37
N PRO A 154 -13.55 -4.33 5.23
CA PRO A 154 -12.28 -4.69 4.58
C PRO A 154 -11.68 -3.50 3.82
N VAL A 155 -11.39 -2.41 4.54
CA VAL A 155 -10.92 -1.16 3.94
C VAL A 155 -9.57 -0.74 4.49
N ALA A 156 -8.75 -0.18 3.62
CA ALA A 156 -7.53 0.55 3.95
C ALA A 156 -7.69 2.01 3.50
N LEU A 157 -7.56 2.92 4.43
CA LEU A 157 -7.73 4.36 4.19
C LEU A 157 -6.36 5.05 4.19
N PHE A 158 -6.14 5.93 3.23
CA PHE A 158 -4.92 6.70 3.06
C PHE A 158 -5.28 8.18 2.97
N ARG A 159 -4.99 8.92 4.02
CA ARG A 159 -5.18 10.36 4.06
C ARG A 159 -3.86 11.07 3.83
N TRP A 160 -3.84 11.98 2.86
CA TRP A 160 -2.63 12.71 2.49
C TRP A 160 -2.70 14.17 2.92
N ARG A 161 -1.56 14.67 3.42
CA ARG A 161 -1.29 16.09 3.61
C ARG A 161 -0.10 16.47 2.73
N LEU A 162 -0.34 17.38 1.80
CA LEU A 162 0.66 17.91 0.90
C LEU A 162 0.89 19.38 1.25
N THR A 163 2.14 19.75 1.50
CA THR A 163 2.48 21.12 1.90
C THR A 163 3.52 21.68 0.96
N ASN A 164 3.18 22.74 0.24
CA ASN A 164 4.12 23.48 -0.60
C ASN A 164 4.81 24.55 0.24
N ALA A 165 6.09 24.35 0.53
CA ALA A 165 6.95 25.33 1.20
C ALA A 165 7.71 26.22 0.20
N GLY A 166 7.37 26.15 -1.10
CA GLY A 166 7.94 27.02 -2.13
C GLY A 166 7.13 28.29 -2.32
N ASP A 167 7.77 29.32 -2.89
CA ASP A 167 7.17 30.63 -3.11
C ASP A 167 6.27 30.68 -4.36
N ALA A 168 6.40 29.69 -5.26
CA ALA A 168 5.61 29.56 -6.47
C ALA A 168 4.57 28.44 -6.34
N PRO A 169 3.43 28.54 -7.05
CA PRO A 169 2.45 27.46 -7.14
C PRO A 169 3.07 26.16 -7.64
N ALA A 170 2.53 25.04 -7.18
CA ALA A 170 2.88 23.72 -7.65
C ALA A 170 1.62 22.90 -7.92
N GLU A 171 1.59 22.20 -9.02
CA GLU A 171 0.62 21.12 -9.29
C GLU A 171 1.19 19.85 -8.68
N VAL A 172 0.43 19.21 -7.80
CA VAL A 172 0.87 18.03 -7.07
C VAL A 172 -0.11 16.89 -7.29
N SER A 173 0.42 15.72 -7.64
CA SER A 173 -0.37 14.50 -7.81
C SER A 173 0.20 13.38 -6.96
N VAL A 174 -0.67 12.66 -6.25
CA VAL A 174 -0.35 11.39 -5.61
C VAL A 174 -1.05 10.29 -6.39
N MET A 175 -0.30 9.32 -6.87
CA MET A 175 -0.83 8.17 -7.60
C MET A 175 -0.63 6.91 -6.76
N LEU A 176 -1.66 6.08 -6.67
CA LEU A 176 -1.56 4.72 -6.17
C LEU A 176 -1.57 3.76 -7.35
N THR A 177 -0.54 2.94 -7.46
CA THR A 177 -0.55 1.75 -8.31
C THR A 177 -0.87 0.54 -7.47
N PHE A 178 -1.76 -0.32 -7.94
CA PHE A 178 -2.16 -1.52 -7.23
C PHE A 178 -2.47 -2.66 -8.21
N ALA A 179 -1.84 -3.81 -7.99
CA ALA A 179 -2.08 -4.98 -8.83
C ALA A 179 -3.46 -5.57 -8.53
N ASN A 180 -4.17 -5.97 -9.57
CA ASN A 180 -5.41 -6.71 -9.41
C ASN A 180 -5.10 -8.12 -8.89
N LEU A 181 -5.39 -8.36 -7.62
CA LEU A 181 -5.13 -9.63 -6.92
C LEU A 181 -6.40 -10.49 -6.78
N THR A 182 -7.47 -10.18 -7.51
CA THR A 182 -8.73 -10.93 -7.43
C THR A 182 -8.50 -12.40 -7.81
N GLY A 183 -8.85 -13.32 -6.92
CA GLY A 183 -8.67 -14.76 -7.11
C GLY A 183 -7.24 -15.26 -6.91
N TRP A 184 -6.32 -14.40 -6.54
CA TRP A 184 -4.90 -14.75 -6.36
C TRP A 184 -4.66 -15.98 -5.47
N PHE A 185 -5.38 -16.14 -4.36
CA PHE A 185 -5.18 -17.26 -3.43
C PHE A 185 -5.58 -18.62 -3.97
N HIS A 186 -6.27 -18.68 -5.08
CA HIS A 186 -6.69 -19.94 -5.71
C HIS A 186 -5.64 -20.52 -6.65
N ASP A 187 -4.71 -19.70 -7.15
CA ASP A 187 -3.80 -20.07 -8.23
C ASP A 187 -2.33 -20.31 -7.80
N LEU A 188 -2.05 -20.26 -6.48
CA LEU A 188 -0.67 -20.31 -6.00
C LEU A 188 -0.38 -21.59 -5.20
N GLY A 189 0.55 -22.36 -5.76
CA GLY A 189 1.39 -23.26 -4.97
C GLY A 189 2.29 -22.46 -4.01
N GLU A 190 2.68 -23.07 -2.90
CA GLU A 190 3.54 -22.43 -1.89
C GLU A 190 4.84 -21.89 -2.50
N GLY A 191 5.22 -20.68 -2.10
CA GLY A 191 6.52 -20.09 -2.41
C GLY A 191 6.68 -19.44 -3.78
N ARG A 192 5.62 -19.28 -4.58
CA ARG A 192 5.70 -18.57 -5.85
C ARG A 192 5.10 -17.15 -5.73
N PRO A 193 5.71 -16.12 -6.36
CA PRO A 193 5.09 -14.82 -6.46
C PRO A 193 3.77 -14.94 -7.21
N PRO A 194 2.78 -14.07 -6.91
CA PRO A 194 1.49 -14.12 -7.58
C PRO A 194 1.68 -13.93 -9.09
N ARG A 195 1.12 -14.86 -9.84
CA ARG A 195 0.94 -14.68 -11.28
C ARG A 195 -0.42 -14.03 -11.48
N CYS A 196 -0.50 -13.12 -12.43
CA CYS A 196 -1.79 -12.59 -12.84
C CYS A 196 -2.70 -13.74 -13.25
N ALA A 197 -3.81 -13.90 -12.56
CA ALA A 197 -4.81 -14.89 -12.92
C ALA A 197 -5.41 -14.56 -14.30
N ALA A 198 -5.85 -15.56 -15.04
CA ALA A 198 -6.59 -15.32 -16.29
C ALA A 198 -7.94 -14.65 -16.00
N GLY A 199 -8.41 -13.81 -16.91
CA GLY A 199 -9.72 -13.16 -16.83
C GLY A 199 -9.77 -11.94 -15.91
N LEU A 200 -8.64 -11.41 -15.44
CA LEU A 200 -8.60 -10.15 -14.68
C LEU A 200 -9.06 -8.98 -15.57
N TRP A 201 -9.79 -8.05 -14.96
CA TRP A 201 -10.23 -6.81 -15.61
C TRP A 201 -10.17 -5.65 -14.60
N ASN A 202 -9.98 -4.44 -15.12
CA ASN A 202 -10.03 -3.19 -14.36
C ASN A 202 -10.96 -2.23 -15.12
N GLU A 203 -11.80 -1.51 -14.40
CA GLU A 203 -12.74 -0.55 -14.96
C GLU A 203 -12.74 0.73 -14.13
N ALA A 204 -12.67 1.87 -14.80
CA ALA A 204 -12.84 3.16 -14.14
C ALA A 204 -14.32 3.38 -13.82
N ALA A 205 -14.60 3.90 -12.63
CA ALA A 205 -15.95 4.22 -12.18
C ALA A 205 -15.97 5.57 -11.48
N ASP A 206 -16.99 6.37 -11.76
CA ASP A 206 -17.21 7.66 -11.12
C ASP A 206 -18.37 7.56 -10.14
N PHE A 207 -18.16 8.08 -8.95
CA PHE A 207 -19.15 8.19 -7.89
C PHE A 207 -19.29 9.67 -7.48
N PRO A 208 -20.39 10.09 -6.87
CA PRO A 208 -20.53 11.44 -6.34
C PRO A 208 -19.38 11.80 -5.38
N GLY A 209 -18.51 12.72 -5.80
CA GLY A 209 -17.35 13.15 -5.01
C GLY A 209 -16.14 12.19 -4.97
N ALA A 210 -16.15 11.12 -5.79
CA ALA A 210 -15.06 10.17 -5.87
C ALA A 210 -14.92 9.56 -7.26
N ALA A 211 -13.68 9.27 -7.66
CA ALA A 211 -13.37 8.41 -8.79
C ALA A 211 -12.77 7.09 -8.25
N ALA A 212 -13.02 5.99 -8.93
CA ALA A 212 -12.55 4.69 -8.51
C ALA A 212 -12.05 3.83 -9.69
N VAL A 213 -11.26 2.82 -9.37
CA VAL A 213 -10.97 1.70 -10.27
C VAL A 213 -11.53 0.44 -9.63
N ILE A 214 -12.46 -0.19 -10.32
CA ILE A 214 -13.01 -1.48 -9.94
C ILE A 214 -12.12 -2.56 -10.52
N MET A 215 -11.69 -3.49 -9.68
CA MET A 215 -10.85 -4.62 -10.08
C MET A 215 -11.62 -5.92 -9.89
N GLY A 216 -11.68 -6.73 -10.92
CA GLY A 216 -12.42 -7.95 -10.89
C GLY A 216 -11.75 -9.08 -11.68
N ARG A 217 -12.34 -10.28 -11.59
CA ARG A 217 -11.98 -11.46 -12.36
C ARG A 217 -13.22 -12.10 -12.94
N ARG A 218 -13.20 -12.40 -14.23
CA ARG A 218 -14.20 -13.28 -14.86
C ARG A 218 -13.76 -14.70 -14.57
N THR A 219 -14.55 -15.45 -13.84
CA THR A 219 -14.43 -16.91 -13.80
C THR A 219 -14.98 -17.44 -15.12
N ALA A 220 -14.27 -18.36 -15.78
CA ALA A 220 -14.90 -19.16 -16.83
C ALA A 220 -16.17 -19.77 -16.21
N GLY A 221 -17.29 -19.61 -16.82
CA GLY A 221 -18.50 -20.34 -16.44
C GLY A 221 -18.20 -21.83 -16.37
N PRO A 222 -19.01 -22.65 -15.66
CA PRO A 222 -18.89 -24.08 -15.79
C PRO A 222 -18.84 -24.40 -17.29
N PRO A 223 -17.99 -25.35 -17.72
CA PRO A 223 -17.99 -25.76 -19.11
C PRO A 223 -19.45 -26.05 -19.46
N ASP A 224 -19.96 -25.41 -20.51
CA ASP A 224 -21.26 -25.77 -21.06
C ASP A 224 -21.26 -27.28 -21.13
N GLU A 225 -22.13 -27.92 -20.38
CA GLU A 225 -22.44 -29.32 -20.58
C GLU A 225 -23.07 -29.36 -21.98
N GLY A 226 -22.14 -29.46 -22.96
CA GLY A 226 -22.52 -29.52 -24.35
C GLY A 226 -23.54 -30.61 -24.52
N ASP A 227 -24.67 -30.25 -25.06
CA ASP A 227 -25.74 -31.12 -25.52
C ASP A 227 -25.13 -32.36 -26.16
N GLY A 228 -25.09 -33.44 -25.36
CA GLY A 228 -24.85 -34.78 -25.90
C GLY A 228 -26.04 -35.17 -26.78
N GLN A 229 -25.86 -35.05 -28.08
CA GLN A 229 -26.59 -35.84 -29.04
C GLN A 229 -25.67 -36.88 -29.66
#